data_a8f1f27ce79cf9e308b1fbc1e9554a1a
#
_entry.id   a8f1f27ce79cf9e308b1fbc1e9554a1a
#
_cell.length_a   1.000
_cell.length_b   1.000
_cell.length_c   1.000
_cell.angle_alpha   90.00
_cell.angle_beta   90.00
_cell.angle_gamma   90.00
#
_symmetry.space_group_name_H-M   'P 1'
#
loop_
_entity.id
_entity.type
_entity.pdbx_description
1 polymer ?
#
loop_
_entity_poly.entity_id
_entity_poly.type
_entity_poly.pdbx_seq_one_letter_code
_entity_poly.pdbx_strand_id
1 'polypeptide(L)'
;ETLVDMTTQLSNCHADAVIFSDFRHGIFNKATIPSFLAAAPRNAFTVGDSQVASRWGNILEFAGCDMLTPNEEEVRFALGDQDSVIRPLGSTLYDQARCKILMLKLGDRGMMTFRAPLEDADRRSFFSVDSLARENILDPVGAGDALLAYATLTQVATGNEAVASIIGTVAAGLECE
;
A
#
# COMPACT_ATOMS: atom_id res chain seq x y z
N GLU A 1 3.37 18.80 -18.62
CA GLU A 1 3.17 17.43 -19.13
C GLU A 1 1.68 17.10 -19.14
N THR A 2 1.21 16.52 -20.22
CA THR A 2 -0.18 16.06 -20.31
C THR A 2 -0.32 14.65 -19.75
N LEU A 3 -1.54 14.24 -19.38
CA LEU A 3 -1.81 12.86 -18.95
C LEU A 3 -1.36 11.86 -20.03
N VAL A 4 -1.52 12.18 -21.30
CA VAL A 4 -1.10 11.33 -22.43
C VAL A 4 0.41 11.16 -22.46
N ASP A 5 1.19 12.22 -22.21
CA ASP A 5 2.65 12.13 -22.18
C ASP A 5 3.13 11.25 -21.03
N MET A 6 2.56 11.44 -19.83
CA MET A 6 2.90 10.67 -18.63
C MET A 6 2.57 9.18 -18.81
N THR A 7 1.39 8.86 -19.31
CA THR A 7 0.99 7.45 -19.54
C THR A 7 1.80 6.81 -20.67
N THR A 8 2.20 7.58 -21.69
CA THR A 8 3.09 7.10 -22.75
C THR A 8 4.48 6.80 -22.21
N GLN A 9 5.05 7.67 -21.37
CA GLN A 9 6.33 7.42 -20.72
C GLN A 9 6.27 6.18 -19.83
N LEU A 10 5.20 6.05 -19.03
CA LEU A 10 5.00 4.90 -18.16
C LEU A 10 4.92 3.59 -18.96
N SER A 11 4.16 3.56 -20.07
CA SER A 11 4.02 2.36 -20.90
C SER A 11 5.30 1.94 -21.62
N ASN A 12 6.22 2.87 -21.83
CA ASN A 12 7.52 2.62 -22.45
C ASN A 12 8.65 2.37 -21.44
N CYS A 13 8.39 2.51 -20.15
CA CYS A 13 9.42 2.24 -19.15
C CYS A 13 9.66 0.73 -18.95
N HIS A 14 10.89 0.40 -18.56
CA HIS A 14 11.27 -0.94 -18.14
C HIS A 14 11.43 -0.90 -16.62
N ALA A 15 10.47 -1.44 -15.92
CA ALA A 15 10.45 -1.45 -14.46
C ALA A 15 9.93 -2.77 -13.93
N ASP A 16 10.53 -3.28 -12.87
CA ASP A 16 10.05 -4.46 -12.13
C ASP A 16 8.89 -4.12 -11.19
N ALA A 17 8.80 -2.86 -10.77
CA ALA A 17 7.69 -2.33 -10.00
C ALA A 17 7.29 -0.93 -10.43
N VAL A 18 6.01 -0.61 -10.25
CA VAL A 18 5.44 0.74 -10.41
C VAL A 18 4.70 1.10 -9.15
N ILE A 19 5.11 2.19 -8.50
CA ILE A 19 4.47 2.73 -7.30
C ILE A 19 3.66 3.97 -7.69
N PHE A 20 2.36 3.92 -7.44
CA PHE A 20 1.46 5.05 -7.53
C PHE A 20 1.32 5.68 -6.14
N SER A 21 2.17 6.67 -5.84
CA SER A 21 2.15 7.38 -4.57
C SER A 21 1.37 8.68 -4.72
N ASP A 22 0.18 8.74 -4.14
CA ASP A 22 -0.75 9.85 -4.28
C ASP A 22 -0.77 10.75 -3.05
N PHE A 23 -0.05 11.86 -3.14
CA PHE A 23 -0.03 12.94 -2.14
C PHE A 23 -1.17 13.96 -2.34
N ARG A 24 -2.18 13.63 -3.12
CA ARG A 24 -3.34 14.50 -3.43
C ARG A 24 -3.01 15.83 -4.09
N HIS A 25 -1.93 15.89 -4.86
CA HIS A 25 -1.54 17.07 -5.62
C HIS A 25 -2.26 17.17 -6.99
N GLY A 26 -3.25 16.33 -7.25
CA GLY A 26 -4.16 16.44 -8.40
C GLY A 26 -3.77 15.62 -9.63
N ILE A 27 -2.63 14.92 -9.63
CA ILE A 27 -2.22 14.02 -10.71
C ILE A 27 -3.17 12.81 -10.75
N PHE A 28 -3.38 12.19 -9.58
CA PHE A 28 -4.24 11.04 -9.43
C PHE A 28 -5.65 11.46 -8.98
N ASN A 29 -6.64 10.97 -9.69
CA ASN A 29 -8.04 11.14 -9.36
C ASN A 29 -8.86 10.05 -10.07
N LYS A 30 -10.14 9.94 -9.76
CA LYS A 30 -11.04 8.92 -10.29
C LYS A 30 -11.03 8.82 -11.82
N ALA A 31 -10.76 9.92 -12.54
CA ALA A 31 -10.72 9.94 -14.00
C ALA A 31 -9.34 9.54 -14.56
N THR A 32 -8.23 9.86 -13.85
CA THR A 32 -6.88 9.63 -14.36
C THR A 32 -6.27 8.30 -13.92
N ILE A 33 -6.59 7.81 -12.72
CA ILE A 33 -6.04 6.56 -12.17
C ILE A 33 -6.23 5.35 -13.12
N PRO A 34 -7.41 5.12 -13.73
CA PRO A 34 -7.58 4.00 -14.66
C PRO A 34 -6.60 4.03 -15.85
N SER A 35 -6.28 5.23 -16.35
CA SER A 35 -5.31 5.38 -17.43
C SER A 35 -3.89 5.07 -17.00
N PHE A 36 -3.50 5.47 -15.79
CA PHE A 36 -2.20 5.12 -15.22
C PHE A 36 -2.05 3.62 -14.96
N LEU A 37 -3.08 3.00 -14.38
CA LEU A 37 -3.08 1.54 -14.15
C LEU A 37 -2.98 0.75 -15.46
N ALA A 38 -3.72 1.19 -16.48
CA ALA A 38 -3.68 0.56 -17.81
C ALA A 38 -2.34 0.76 -18.54
N ALA A 39 -1.62 1.85 -18.23
CA ALA A 39 -0.32 2.16 -18.82
C ALA A 39 0.86 1.47 -18.13
N ALA A 40 0.67 0.92 -16.94
CA ALA A 40 1.73 0.20 -16.23
C ALA A 40 2.24 -1.00 -17.07
N PRO A 41 3.57 -1.25 -17.13
CA PRO A 41 4.10 -2.42 -17.82
C PRO A 41 3.47 -3.71 -17.29
N ARG A 42 3.06 -4.61 -18.21
CA ARG A 42 2.29 -5.81 -17.85
C ARG A 42 2.92 -6.72 -16.81
N ASN A 43 4.26 -6.73 -16.75
CA ASN A 43 5.02 -7.60 -15.84
C ASN A 43 5.51 -6.85 -14.59
N ALA A 44 5.25 -5.54 -14.49
CA ALA A 44 5.63 -4.78 -13.31
C ALA A 44 4.68 -5.09 -12.15
N PHE A 45 5.24 -5.24 -10.97
CA PHE A 45 4.49 -5.31 -9.72
C PHE A 45 3.92 -3.93 -9.39
N THR A 46 2.61 -3.80 -9.33
CA THR A 46 1.95 -2.51 -9.15
C THR A 46 1.58 -2.27 -7.69
N VAL A 47 1.87 -1.08 -7.19
CA VAL A 47 1.60 -0.69 -5.81
C VAL A 47 0.85 0.63 -5.77
N GLY A 48 -0.21 0.70 -4.96
CA GLY A 48 -0.96 1.92 -4.70
C GLY A 48 -0.83 2.36 -3.24
N ASP A 49 -0.47 3.62 -3.03
CA ASP A 49 -0.52 4.31 -1.74
C ASP A 49 -1.22 5.65 -1.93
N SER A 50 -2.11 6.01 -1.02
CA SER A 50 -2.92 7.21 -1.20
C SER A 50 -3.21 7.86 0.13
N GLN A 51 -2.67 9.05 0.33
CA GLN A 51 -2.95 9.83 1.51
C GLN A 51 -4.40 10.34 1.50
N VAL A 52 -5.09 10.20 2.63
CA VAL A 52 -6.40 10.83 2.84
C VAL A 52 -6.18 12.28 3.23
N ALA A 53 -6.38 13.20 2.29
CA ALA A 53 -6.60 14.60 2.63
C ALA A 53 -8.11 14.81 2.79
N SER A 54 -8.54 15.04 3.96
CA SER A 54 -9.86 15.31 4.58
C SER A 54 -11.16 15.36 3.73
N ARG A 55 -11.11 15.30 2.40
CA ARG A 55 -12.30 15.38 1.52
C ARG A 55 -12.19 14.66 0.18
N TRP A 56 -11.02 14.20 -0.25
CA TRP A 56 -10.83 13.74 -1.62
C TRP A 56 -9.94 12.52 -1.67
N GLY A 57 -10.40 11.52 -2.37
CA GLY A 57 -9.67 10.33 -2.71
C GLY A 57 -9.94 9.13 -1.79
N ASN A 58 -9.70 7.99 -2.37
CA ASN A 58 -10.02 6.73 -1.73
C ASN A 58 -8.99 5.70 -2.22
N ILE A 59 -8.37 4.99 -1.31
CA ILE A 59 -7.41 3.93 -1.66
C ILE A 59 -8.03 2.89 -2.60
N LEU A 60 -9.34 2.68 -2.56
CA LEU A 60 -10.06 1.80 -3.49
C LEU A 60 -10.06 2.29 -4.95
N GLU A 61 -9.67 3.53 -5.23
CA GLU A 61 -9.45 3.99 -6.60
C GLU A 61 -8.26 3.29 -7.25
N PHE A 62 -7.32 2.75 -6.43
CA PHE A 62 -6.20 1.91 -6.86
C PHE A 62 -6.51 0.40 -6.81
N ALA A 63 -7.80 0.03 -6.75
CA ALA A 63 -8.20 -1.37 -6.79
C ALA A 63 -7.66 -2.06 -8.04
N GLY A 64 -7.14 -3.28 -7.86
CA GLY A 64 -6.49 -4.05 -8.93
C GLY A 64 -4.97 -3.88 -8.99
N CYS A 65 -4.35 -3.00 -8.19
CA CYS A 65 -2.91 -3.06 -7.93
C CYS A 65 -2.55 -4.38 -7.24
N ASP A 66 -1.32 -4.85 -7.42
CA ASP A 66 -0.84 -6.05 -6.75
C ASP A 66 -0.73 -5.85 -5.23
N MET A 67 -0.33 -4.66 -4.79
CA MET A 67 -0.22 -4.31 -3.38
C MET A 67 -0.81 -2.94 -3.09
N LEU A 68 -1.46 -2.80 -1.92
CA LEU A 68 -1.90 -1.52 -1.35
C LEU A 68 -1.34 -1.35 0.06
N THR A 69 -1.01 -0.09 0.43
CA THR A 69 -0.36 0.22 1.71
C THR A 69 -1.08 1.31 2.52
N PRO A 70 -2.41 1.21 2.72
CA PRO A 70 -3.14 2.21 3.48
C PRO A 70 -2.80 2.21 4.97
N ASN A 71 -3.04 3.34 5.64
CA ASN A 71 -3.15 3.40 7.09
C ASN A 71 -4.61 3.14 7.55
N GLU A 72 -4.81 3.02 8.86
CA GLU A 72 -6.14 2.75 9.44
C GLU A 72 -7.16 3.84 9.07
N GLU A 73 -6.77 5.11 9.13
CA GLU A 73 -7.66 6.24 8.84
C GLU A 73 -8.12 6.22 7.37
N GLU A 74 -7.20 5.91 6.46
CA GLU A 74 -7.48 5.75 5.03
C GLU A 74 -8.46 4.61 4.76
N VAL A 75 -8.31 3.47 5.46
CA VAL A 75 -9.23 2.35 5.35
C VAL A 75 -10.61 2.71 5.88
N ARG A 76 -10.68 3.32 7.06
CA ARG A 76 -11.95 3.78 7.65
C ARG A 76 -12.67 4.77 6.74
N PHE A 77 -11.93 5.69 6.17
CA PHE A 77 -12.48 6.64 5.21
C PHE A 77 -12.99 5.93 3.94
N ALA A 78 -12.21 5.02 3.38
CA ALA A 78 -12.55 4.31 2.15
C ALA A 78 -13.83 3.47 2.27
N LEU A 79 -14.02 2.85 3.44
CA LEU A 79 -15.17 1.97 3.71
C LEU A 79 -16.35 2.72 4.36
N GLY A 80 -16.15 3.95 4.85
CA GLY A 80 -17.15 4.66 5.66
C GLY A 80 -17.43 3.97 7.01
N ASP A 81 -16.45 3.21 7.53
CA ASP A 81 -16.59 2.37 8.71
C ASP A 81 -15.72 2.87 9.87
N GLN A 82 -16.35 3.47 10.87
CA GLN A 82 -15.67 4.01 12.06
C GLN A 82 -15.68 3.04 13.25
N ASP A 83 -16.48 1.96 13.20
CA ASP A 83 -16.81 1.15 14.36
C ASP A 83 -16.10 -0.21 14.37
N SER A 84 -15.79 -0.77 13.20
CA SER A 84 -15.18 -2.08 13.09
C SER A 84 -13.80 -2.14 13.69
N VAL A 85 -13.46 -3.26 14.32
CA VAL A 85 -12.11 -3.57 14.76
C VAL A 85 -11.20 -3.86 13.55
N ILE A 86 -9.89 -3.71 13.72
CA ILE A 86 -8.89 -3.69 12.64
C ILE A 86 -8.96 -4.88 11.69
N ARG A 87 -9.10 -6.10 12.21
CA ARG A 87 -9.07 -7.30 11.38
C ARG A 87 -10.26 -7.39 10.40
N PRO A 88 -11.53 -7.29 10.84
CA PRO A 88 -12.66 -7.21 9.91
C PRO A 88 -12.56 -6.03 8.95
N LEU A 89 -12.14 -4.86 9.44
CA LEU A 89 -11.96 -3.66 8.62
C LEU A 89 -10.99 -3.92 7.48
N GLY A 90 -9.79 -4.43 7.78
CA GLY A 90 -8.77 -4.76 6.77
C GLY A 90 -9.22 -5.88 5.83
N SER A 91 -9.91 -6.91 6.33
CA SER A 91 -10.46 -7.98 5.48
C SER A 91 -11.46 -7.44 4.47
N THR A 92 -12.36 -6.56 4.90
CA THR A 92 -13.36 -5.94 4.01
C THR A 92 -12.69 -5.10 2.92
N LEU A 93 -11.66 -4.31 3.27
CA LEU A 93 -10.90 -3.55 2.27
C LEU A 93 -10.18 -4.49 1.30
N TYR A 94 -9.51 -5.54 1.81
CA TYR A 94 -8.78 -6.51 1.00
C TYR A 94 -9.68 -7.14 -0.07
N ASP A 95 -10.89 -7.55 0.32
CA ASP A 95 -11.86 -8.16 -0.59
C ASP A 95 -12.34 -7.17 -1.67
N GLN A 96 -12.58 -5.90 -1.29
CA GLN A 96 -13.02 -4.87 -2.23
C GLN A 96 -11.91 -4.39 -3.16
N ALA A 97 -10.68 -4.29 -2.66
CA ALA A 97 -9.54 -3.79 -3.39
C ALA A 97 -9.04 -4.76 -4.47
N ARG A 98 -9.34 -6.06 -4.34
CA ARG A 98 -8.88 -7.09 -5.29
C ARG A 98 -7.37 -7.09 -5.51
N CYS A 99 -6.61 -6.72 -4.49
CA CYS A 99 -5.15 -6.75 -4.51
C CYS A 99 -4.64 -8.13 -4.05
N LYS A 100 -3.39 -8.45 -4.39
CA LYS A 100 -2.75 -9.69 -3.91
C LYS A 100 -2.29 -9.55 -2.46
N ILE A 101 -1.86 -8.33 -2.09
CA ILE A 101 -1.31 -8.00 -0.78
C ILE A 101 -1.91 -6.69 -0.31
N LEU A 102 -2.42 -6.64 0.91
CA LEU A 102 -2.81 -5.41 1.60
C LEU A 102 -1.96 -5.28 2.86
N MET A 103 -1.13 -4.24 2.93
CA MET A 103 -0.32 -3.90 4.10
C MET A 103 -0.99 -2.73 4.84
N LEU A 104 -1.78 -3.03 5.86
CA LEU A 104 -2.48 -2.05 6.68
C LEU A 104 -1.55 -1.50 7.76
N LYS A 105 -1.15 -0.24 7.61
CA LYS A 105 -0.30 0.51 8.56
C LYS A 105 -1.11 0.88 9.81
N LEU A 106 -0.58 0.59 11.00
CA LEU A 106 -1.26 0.80 12.28
C LEU A 106 -0.49 1.74 13.24
N GLY A 107 0.45 2.50 12.71
CA GLY A 107 1.30 3.40 13.48
C GLY A 107 2.17 2.64 14.50
N ASP A 108 2.10 3.03 15.75
CA ASP A 108 2.82 2.42 16.88
C ASP A 108 2.47 0.94 17.13
N ARG A 109 1.32 0.48 16.62
CA ARG A 109 0.91 -0.94 16.66
C ARG A 109 1.52 -1.79 15.53
N GLY A 110 2.37 -1.20 14.68
CA GLY A 110 2.99 -1.90 13.57
C GLY A 110 2.10 -2.02 12.34
N MET A 111 1.98 -3.23 11.80
CA MET A 111 1.29 -3.49 10.53
C MET A 111 0.54 -4.81 10.55
N MET A 112 -0.60 -4.86 9.84
CA MET A 112 -1.31 -6.09 9.55
C MET A 112 -1.33 -6.32 8.03
N THR A 113 -0.81 -7.46 7.59
CA THR A 113 -0.74 -7.83 6.18
C THR A 113 -1.77 -8.89 5.86
N PHE A 114 -2.60 -8.62 4.85
CA PHE A 114 -3.56 -9.55 4.28
C PHE A 114 -3.03 -10.06 2.93
N ARG A 115 -3.27 -11.34 2.67
CA ARG A 115 -2.81 -12.04 1.48
C ARG A 115 -3.77 -13.16 1.09
N ALA A 116 -3.64 -13.69 -0.12
CA ALA A 116 -4.37 -14.89 -0.50
C ALA A 116 -4.03 -16.04 0.47
N PRO A 117 -5.01 -16.90 0.83
CA PRO A 117 -4.76 -18.07 1.64
C PRO A 117 -3.70 -18.97 0.96
N LEU A 118 -2.75 -19.46 1.72
CA LEU A 118 -1.83 -20.49 1.26
C LEU A 118 -2.62 -21.78 1.01
N GLU A 119 -2.20 -22.59 0.04
CA GLU A 119 -2.87 -23.85 -0.32
C GLU A 119 -2.78 -24.90 0.80
N ASP A 120 -1.78 -24.76 1.70
CA ASP A 120 -1.56 -25.66 2.83
C ASP A 120 -2.41 -25.35 4.08
N ALA A 121 -2.48 -26.33 5.01
CA ALA A 121 -3.36 -26.32 6.15
C ALA A 121 -3.18 -25.15 7.15
N ASP A 122 -2.07 -24.44 7.11
CA ASP A 122 -1.85 -23.21 7.88
C ASP A 122 -2.32 -21.95 7.09
N ARG A 123 -3.57 -21.95 6.69
CA ARG A 123 -4.20 -20.96 5.81
C ARG A 123 -4.38 -19.60 6.50
N ARG A 124 -3.29 -18.94 6.83
CA ARG A 124 -3.37 -17.58 7.35
C ARG A 124 -3.58 -16.62 6.19
N SER A 125 -4.76 -16.07 6.09
CA SER A 125 -5.08 -14.98 5.16
C SER A 125 -4.52 -13.63 5.63
N PHE A 126 -3.97 -13.56 6.85
CA PHE A 126 -3.35 -12.37 7.42
C PHE A 126 -2.32 -12.74 8.50
N PHE A 127 -1.40 -11.81 8.76
CA PHE A 127 -0.47 -11.83 9.89
C PHE A 127 -0.15 -10.40 10.33
N SER A 128 0.42 -10.23 11.50
CA SER A 128 0.85 -8.93 12.02
C SER A 128 2.36 -8.90 12.23
N VAL A 129 2.93 -7.70 12.03
CA VAL A 129 4.31 -7.35 12.37
C VAL A 129 4.24 -6.20 13.35
N ASP A 130 4.81 -6.38 14.53
CA ASP A 130 4.83 -5.32 15.56
C ASP A 130 5.73 -4.16 15.12
N SER A 131 5.41 -2.97 15.60
CA SER A 131 6.25 -1.79 15.37
C SER A 131 7.63 -2.01 15.98
N LEU A 132 8.66 -1.60 15.25
CA LEU A 132 10.04 -1.59 15.72
C LEU A 132 10.50 -0.17 16.11
N ALA A 133 9.60 0.81 16.02
CA ALA A 133 9.89 2.15 16.51
C ALA A 133 10.19 2.10 18.01
N ARG A 134 11.32 2.69 18.40
CA ARG A 134 11.73 2.79 19.81
C ARG A 134 10.91 3.88 20.50
N GLU A 135 10.99 3.93 21.84
CA GLU A 135 10.20 4.85 22.68
C GLU A 135 10.38 6.36 22.33
N ASN A 136 11.42 6.71 21.58
CA ASN A 136 11.73 8.07 21.17
C ASN A 136 11.45 8.30 19.68
N ILE A 137 10.18 8.35 19.31
CA ILE A 137 9.80 8.81 17.97
C ILE A 137 10.04 10.32 17.91
N LEU A 138 10.99 10.75 17.08
CA LEU A 138 11.30 12.17 16.86
C LEU A 138 10.38 12.78 15.81
N ASP A 139 10.23 12.12 14.65
CA ASP A 139 9.37 12.59 13.57
C ASP A 139 8.80 11.40 12.78
N PRO A 140 7.47 11.20 12.75
CA PRO A 140 6.85 10.14 11.96
C PRO A 140 6.69 10.48 10.47
N VAL A 141 7.06 11.69 10.04
CA VAL A 141 6.96 12.11 8.64
C VAL A 141 7.95 11.31 7.80
N GLY A 142 7.45 10.72 6.70
CA GLY A 142 8.29 9.89 5.83
C GLY A 142 8.26 8.38 6.15
N ALA A 143 7.89 7.98 7.36
CA ALA A 143 7.84 6.57 7.75
C ALA A 143 6.97 5.71 6.83
N GLY A 144 5.83 6.25 6.36
CA GLY A 144 4.96 5.60 5.39
C GLY A 144 5.63 5.41 4.03
N ASP A 145 6.38 6.41 3.57
CA ASP A 145 7.10 6.37 2.29
C ASP A 145 8.29 5.40 2.36
N ALA A 146 9.01 5.37 3.48
CA ALA A 146 10.07 4.40 3.73
C ALA A 146 9.50 2.96 3.72
N LEU A 147 8.40 2.70 4.43
CA LEU A 147 7.72 1.42 4.40
C LEU A 147 7.34 1.04 2.96
N LEU A 148 6.66 1.93 2.24
CA LEU A 148 6.22 1.72 0.86
C LEU A 148 7.38 1.32 -0.05
N ALA A 149 8.48 2.07 -0.02
CA ALA A 149 9.65 1.84 -0.85
C ALA A 149 10.32 0.49 -0.55
N TYR A 150 10.66 0.25 0.73
CA TYR A 150 11.40 -0.94 1.13
C TYR A 150 10.56 -2.22 1.09
N ALA A 151 9.27 -2.16 1.43
CA ALA A 151 8.37 -3.29 1.26
C ALA A 151 8.20 -3.67 -0.22
N THR A 152 8.05 -2.68 -1.11
CA THR A 152 7.94 -2.93 -2.56
C THR A 152 9.20 -3.59 -3.10
N LEU A 153 10.39 -3.01 -2.83
CA LEU A 153 11.67 -3.57 -3.28
C LEU A 153 11.87 -5.00 -2.78
N THR A 154 11.56 -5.24 -1.50
CA THR A 154 11.70 -6.57 -0.89
C THR A 154 10.71 -7.56 -1.49
N GLN A 155 9.46 -7.15 -1.74
CA GLN A 155 8.46 -8.00 -2.37
C GLN A 155 8.88 -8.41 -3.78
N VAL A 156 9.37 -7.49 -4.59
CA VAL A 156 9.86 -7.78 -5.95
C VAL A 156 11.08 -8.70 -5.91
N ALA A 157 12.01 -8.45 -4.99
CA ALA A 157 13.25 -9.23 -4.89
C ALA A 157 13.04 -10.66 -4.36
N THR A 158 12.06 -10.86 -3.47
CA THR A 158 11.93 -12.13 -2.72
C THR A 158 10.66 -12.90 -3.04
N GLY A 159 9.63 -12.24 -3.55
CA GLY A 159 8.28 -12.79 -3.69
C GLY A 159 7.62 -13.17 -2.35
N ASN A 160 8.13 -12.64 -1.23
CA ASN A 160 7.71 -13.05 0.11
C ASN A 160 7.16 -11.85 0.90
N GLU A 161 5.85 -11.82 1.06
CA GLU A 161 5.14 -10.73 1.74
C GLU A 161 5.47 -10.62 3.24
N ALA A 162 5.87 -11.71 3.90
CA ALA A 162 6.27 -11.64 5.31
C ALA A 162 7.63 -10.93 5.46
N VAL A 163 8.59 -11.25 4.58
CA VAL A 163 9.89 -10.57 4.56
C VAL A 163 9.70 -9.10 4.18
N ALA A 164 8.87 -8.82 3.17
CA ALA A 164 8.54 -7.45 2.74
C ALA A 164 7.92 -6.64 3.87
N SER A 165 6.99 -7.22 4.63
CA SER A 165 6.35 -6.59 5.78
C SER A 165 7.35 -6.26 6.88
N ILE A 166 8.24 -7.19 7.21
CA ILE A 166 9.26 -6.99 8.25
C ILE A 166 10.23 -5.87 7.83
N ILE A 167 10.78 -5.94 6.61
CA ILE A 167 11.75 -4.94 6.13
C ILE A 167 11.10 -3.56 5.99
N GLY A 168 9.87 -3.49 5.49
CA GLY A 168 9.12 -2.23 5.44
C GLY A 168 8.89 -1.63 6.83
N THR A 169 8.53 -2.45 7.82
CA THR A 169 8.35 -1.99 9.21
C THR A 169 9.66 -1.53 9.84
N VAL A 170 10.78 -2.22 9.57
CA VAL A 170 12.13 -1.78 10.01
C VAL A 170 12.47 -0.42 9.40
N ALA A 171 12.27 -0.26 8.09
CA ALA A 171 12.57 1.00 7.41
C ALA A 171 11.73 2.17 7.96
N ALA A 172 10.44 1.95 8.20
CA ALA A 172 9.57 2.94 8.84
C ALA A 172 10.04 3.31 10.25
N GLY A 173 10.47 2.32 11.04
CA GLY A 173 10.98 2.57 12.39
C GLY A 173 12.27 3.39 12.40
N LEU A 174 13.19 3.12 11.48
CA LEU A 174 14.44 3.87 11.33
C LEU A 174 14.22 5.31 10.85
N GLU A 175 13.20 5.54 10.03
CA GLU A 175 12.84 6.88 9.56
C GLU A 175 12.30 7.76 10.70
N CYS A 176 11.73 7.15 11.75
CA CYS A 176 11.21 7.85 12.91
C CYS A 176 12.28 8.26 13.94
N GLU A 177 13.53 7.77 13.85
CA GLU A 177 14.64 8.05 14.77
C GLU A 177 15.39 9.33 14.39
#